data_9da8692d6147a9f0edcd684a6864b665
#
_entry.id   9da8692d6147a9f0edcd684a6864b665
#
_cell.length_a   1.000
_cell.length_b   1.000
_cell.length_c   1.000
_cell.angle_alpha   90.00
_cell.angle_beta   90.00
_cell.angle_gamma   90.00
#
_symmetry.space_group_name_H-M   'P 1'
#
loop_
_entity.id
_entity.type
_entity.pdbx_description
1 polymer ?
#
loop_
_entity_poly.entity_id
_entity_poly.type
_entity_poly.pdbx_seq_one_letter_code
_entity_poly.pdbx_strand_id
1 'polypeptide(L)'
;MKAKYVWVALLALTFFGCDDNTGTIGWDMLPDSDQNINGRYTTYELTTNSDLSGPVFAKTSVGYVGKFTDKEFGEYEASFLAQLNSPDGISFPSVYDPETNPKGVMAGDSIHTAELILYYKSYFGDSINPCRMTVYELNENLTQNYYTDIDPLKYYNPNNLLARKAYTAVDQSLSDSIRNSDDFYPNVRLTSEEITKLGK
;
A
#
# COMPACT_ATOMS: atom_id res chain seq x y z
N MET A 1 -51.93 -56.24 23.32
CA MET A 1 -51.90 -54.86 23.85
C MET A 1 -50.64 -54.53 24.69
N LYS A 2 -49.71 -55.45 24.85
CA LYS A 2 -48.48 -55.18 25.68
C LYS A 2 -47.29 -54.61 24.93
N ALA A 3 -47.22 -54.74 23.59
CA ALA A 3 -46.11 -54.26 22.82
C ALA A 3 -46.06 -52.73 22.68
N LYS A 4 -47.15 -52.00 22.74
CA LYS A 4 -47.21 -50.52 22.64
C LYS A 4 -46.57 -49.86 23.85
N TYR A 5 -46.60 -50.44 25.01
CA TYR A 5 -46.00 -49.90 26.23
C TYR A 5 -44.48 -50.10 26.27
N VAL A 6 -43.98 -51.13 25.58
CA VAL A 6 -42.52 -51.35 25.44
C VAL A 6 -41.86 -50.25 24.61
N TRP A 7 -42.51 -49.82 23.54
CA TRP A 7 -41.99 -48.69 22.71
C TRP A 7 -42.00 -47.37 23.46
N VAL A 8 -43.02 -47.12 24.28
CA VAL A 8 -43.08 -45.89 25.10
C VAL A 8 -42.04 -45.96 26.21
N ALA A 9 -41.77 -47.09 26.82
CA ALA A 9 -40.73 -47.28 27.81
C ALA A 9 -39.31 -47.11 27.19
N LEU A 10 -39.10 -47.59 25.95
CA LEU A 10 -37.88 -47.46 25.23
C LEU A 10 -37.64 -46.00 24.85
N LEU A 11 -38.67 -45.25 24.44
CA LEU A 11 -38.60 -43.85 24.12
C LEU A 11 -38.30 -42.99 25.36
N ALA A 12 -38.85 -43.36 26.52
CA ALA A 12 -38.59 -42.65 27.78
C ALA A 12 -37.13 -42.81 28.24
N LEU A 13 -36.47 -43.91 27.93
CA LEU A 13 -35.06 -44.15 28.26
C LEU A 13 -34.10 -43.26 27.45
N THR A 14 -34.53 -42.76 26.31
CA THR A 14 -33.68 -41.86 25.49
C THR A 14 -33.62 -40.42 26.03
N PHE A 15 -34.49 -40.04 26.95
CA PHE A 15 -34.49 -38.73 27.59
C PHE A 15 -33.62 -38.63 28.85
N PHE A 16 -33.10 -39.75 29.35
CA PHE A 16 -32.06 -39.73 30.37
C PHE A 16 -30.71 -39.56 29.70
N GLY A 17 -30.55 -38.41 29.02
CA GLY A 17 -29.25 -37.97 28.52
C GLY A 17 -28.35 -37.70 29.73
N CYS A 18 -27.13 -38.19 29.66
CA CYS A 18 -26.10 -37.83 30.61
C CYS A 18 -26.04 -36.30 30.70
N ASP A 19 -26.18 -35.81 31.89
CA ASP A 19 -25.76 -34.46 32.24
C ASP A 19 -24.24 -34.43 32.10
N ASP A 20 -23.77 -33.92 30.96
CA ASP A 20 -22.35 -33.75 30.67
C ASP A 20 -21.78 -32.64 31.57
N ASN A 21 -21.69 -32.93 32.85
CA ASN A 21 -21.05 -32.04 33.81
C ASN A 21 -19.52 -32.14 33.71
N THR A 22 -19.02 -32.21 32.47
CA THR A 22 -17.58 -32.28 32.18
C THR A 22 -16.83 -31.01 32.60
N GLY A 23 -17.57 -29.90 32.81
CA GLY A 23 -16.98 -28.64 33.29
C GLY A 23 -16.41 -28.69 34.72
N THR A 24 -16.78 -29.76 35.51
CA THR A 24 -16.30 -29.94 36.88
C THR A 24 -15.23 -31.03 37.01
N ILE A 25 -14.98 -31.77 35.94
CA ILE A 25 -13.93 -32.82 35.97
C ILE A 25 -12.58 -32.17 36.15
N GLY A 26 -11.91 -32.46 37.26
CA GLY A 26 -10.62 -31.92 37.61
C GLY A 26 -10.64 -30.66 38.48
N TRP A 27 -11.84 -30.12 38.77
CA TRP A 27 -11.95 -28.95 39.68
C TRP A 27 -11.39 -29.27 41.07
N ASP A 28 -11.66 -30.46 41.60
CA ASP A 28 -11.16 -30.90 42.89
C ASP A 28 -9.65 -31.22 42.91
N MET A 29 -9.01 -31.22 41.76
CA MET A 29 -7.54 -31.43 41.65
C MET A 29 -6.76 -30.10 41.70
N LEU A 30 -7.46 -28.96 41.61
CA LEU A 30 -6.84 -27.65 41.73
C LEU A 30 -6.71 -27.26 43.21
N PRO A 31 -5.60 -26.64 43.64
CA PRO A 31 -5.49 -26.04 44.95
C PRO A 31 -6.62 -25.04 45.21
N ASP A 32 -7.08 -24.94 46.46
CA ASP A 32 -8.16 -24.02 46.86
C ASP A 32 -7.89 -22.55 46.44
N SER A 33 -6.62 -22.17 46.32
CA SER A 33 -6.21 -20.86 45.80
C SER A 33 -6.60 -20.64 44.33
N ASP A 34 -6.64 -21.71 43.55
CA ASP A 34 -6.86 -21.65 42.12
C ASP A 34 -8.31 -21.92 41.72
N GLN A 35 -9.10 -22.47 42.68
CA GLN A 35 -10.53 -22.70 42.50
C GLN A 35 -11.37 -21.42 42.58
N ASN A 36 -10.82 -20.38 43.20
CA ASN A 36 -11.47 -19.07 43.36
C ASN A 36 -10.78 -18.00 42.51
N ILE A 37 -11.00 -18.03 41.18
CA ILE A 37 -10.61 -16.91 40.34
C ILE A 37 -11.58 -15.75 40.58
N ASN A 38 -11.28 -14.94 41.56
CA ASN A 38 -12.01 -13.71 41.80
C ASN A 38 -11.51 -12.61 40.85
N GLY A 39 -12.11 -12.56 39.66
CA GLY A 39 -11.91 -11.42 38.77
C GLY A 39 -12.48 -10.15 39.40
N ARG A 40 -11.62 -9.16 39.65
CA ARG A 40 -12.08 -7.82 40.00
C ARG A 40 -12.01 -6.96 38.77
N TYR A 41 -13.09 -6.25 38.46
CA TYR A 41 -13.09 -5.23 37.43
C TYR A 41 -13.27 -3.85 38.11
N THR A 42 -12.62 -2.86 37.54
CA THR A 42 -12.77 -1.47 37.95
C THR A 42 -13.02 -0.67 36.69
N THR A 43 -14.06 0.13 36.72
CA THR A 43 -14.39 1.04 35.62
C THR A 43 -13.76 2.39 35.92
N TYR A 44 -13.04 2.92 34.96
CA TYR A 44 -12.46 4.26 35.01
C TYR A 44 -13.20 5.12 33.98
N GLU A 45 -13.52 6.34 34.37
CA GLU A 45 -13.96 7.35 33.41
C GLU A 45 -12.72 7.90 32.69
N LEU A 46 -12.75 7.84 31.37
CA LEU A 46 -11.70 8.39 30.53
C LEU A 46 -12.24 9.62 29.79
N THR A 47 -11.54 10.72 29.91
CA THR A 47 -11.79 11.89 29.08
C THR A 47 -10.77 11.84 27.93
N THR A 48 -11.28 11.83 26.70
CA THR A 48 -10.43 11.83 25.50
C THR A 48 -10.59 13.17 24.78
N ASN A 49 -9.48 13.71 24.33
CA ASN A 49 -9.44 14.89 23.48
C ASN A 49 -8.74 14.53 22.17
N SER A 50 -9.15 15.19 21.10
CA SER A 50 -8.43 15.14 19.82
C SER A 50 -7.76 16.49 19.61
N ASP A 51 -6.43 16.49 19.65
CA ASP A 51 -5.63 17.67 19.39
C ASP A 51 -5.02 17.59 17.99
N LEU A 52 -4.85 18.74 17.33
CA LEU A 52 -4.13 18.80 16.09
C LEU A 52 -2.68 18.38 16.31
N SER A 53 -2.26 17.33 15.60
CA SER A 53 -0.86 16.97 15.54
C SER A 53 -0.07 18.10 14.88
N GLY A 54 1.06 18.47 15.44
CA GLY A 54 2.01 19.32 14.75
C GLY A 54 2.60 18.63 13.52
N PRO A 55 3.50 19.31 12.79
CA PRO A 55 4.18 18.73 11.63
C PRO A 55 4.89 17.42 11.98
N VAL A 56 4.72 16.41 11.16
CA VAL A 56 5.37 15.10 11.31
C VAL A 56 6.53 15.01 10.31
N PHE A 57 7.64 14.41 10.73
CA PHE A 57 8.78 14.18 9.86
C PHE A 57 8.38 13.31 8.67
N ALA A 58 8.60 13.81 7.45
CA ALA A 58 8.02 13.27 6.22
C ALA A 58 9.01 12.52 5.32
N LYS A 59 10.24 12.25 5.77
CA LYS A 59 11.22 11.51 4.97
C LYS A 59 10.90 10.03 4.98
N THR A 60 10.52 9.50 3.82
CA THR A 60 10.15 8.08 3.64
C THR A 60 10.72 7.56 2.32
N SER A 61 10.91 6.25 2.24
CA SER A 61 11.27 5.57 0.99
C SER A 61 10.05 5.22 0.13
N VAL A 62 8.84 5.46 0.62
CA VAL A 62 7.59 5.19 -0.09
C VAL A 62 6.80 6.48 -0.21
N GLY A 63 6.53 6.89 -1.44
CA GLY A 63 5.67 8.03 -1.73
C GLY A 63 4.21 7.60 -1.84
N TYR A 64 3.33 8.48 -1.38
CA TYR A 64 1.88 8.35 -1.60
C TYR A 64 1.44 9.40 -2.60
N VAL A 65 0.58 9.01 -3.53
CA VAL A 65 0.00 9.92 -4.51
C VAL A 65 -1.45 9.55 -4.75
N GLY A 66 -2.32 10.54 -4.71
CA GLY A 66 -3.73 10.33 -4.99
C GLY A 66 -4.63 11.29 -4.23
N LYS A 67 -5.89 11.18 -4.53
CA LYS A 67 -6.94 11.97 -3.90
C LYS A 67 -8.17 11.11 -3.71
N PHE A 68 -8.73 11.12 -2.50
CA PHE A 68 -10.01 10.48 -2.22
C PHE A 68 -10.81 11.30 -1.21
N THR A 69 -12.10 11.07 -1.20
CA THR A 69 -13.01 11.72 -0.25
C THR A 69 -13.59 10.67 0.69
N ASP A 70 -13.37 10.86 1.97
CA ASP A 70 -14.01 10.12 3.03
C ASP A 70 -15.28 10.86 3.49
N LYS A 71 -16.33 10.12 3.84
CA LYS A 71 -17.61 10.72 4.22
C LYS A 71 -17.58 11.37 5.61
N GLU A 72 -16.72 10.88 6.49
CA GLU A 72 -16.62 11.34 7.88
C GLU A 72 -15.46 12.32 8.08
N PHE A 73 -14.33 12.06 7.42
CA PHE A 73 -13.09 12.79 7.61
C PHE A 73 -12.77 13.79 6.48
N GLY A 74 -13.58 13.81 5.40
CA GLY A 74 -13.42 14.78 4.33
C GLY A 74 -12.46 14.34 3.22
N GLU A 75 -11.76 15.29 2.60
CA GLU A 75 -10.92 15.06 1.45
C GLU A 75 -9.46 14.82 1.86
N TYR A 76 -8.86 13.79 1.30
CA TYR A 76 -7.45 13.47 1.42
C TYR A 76 -6.77 13.65 0.07
N GLU A 77 -5.71 14.43 0.07
CA GLU A 77 -4.84 14.59 -1.09
C GLU A 77 -3.39 14.32 -0.68
N ALA A 78 -2.73 13.45 -1.42
CA ALA A 78 -1.34 13.08 -1.18
C ALA A 78 -0.50 13.30 -2.44
N SER A 79 0.66 13.87 -2.24
CA SER A 79 1.72 14.04 -3.24
C SER A 79 3.07 13.85 -2.57
N PHE A 80 4.11 13.62 -3.34
CA PHE A 80 5.45 13.50 -2.80
C PHE A 80 6.47 14.27 -3.65
N LEU A 81 7.53 14.69 -3.00
CA LEU A 81 8.72 15.26 -3.64
C LEU A 81 9.81 14.19 -3.65
N ALA A 82 10.51 14.04 -4.77
CA ALA A 82 11.57 13.07 -4.91
C ALA A 82 12.75 13.68 -5.64
N GLN A 83 13.93 13.29 -5.25
CA GLN A 83 15.17 13.64 -5.95
C GLN A 83 15.73 12.37 -6.58
N LEU A 84 15.99 12.45 -7.88
CA LEU A 84 16.66 11.38 -8.60
C LEU A 84 18.16 11.50 -8.35
N ASN A 85 18.80 10.37 -8.10
CA ASN A 85 20.24 10.28 -7.96
C ASN A 85 20.77 9.28 -8.99
N SER A 86 21.79 9.70 -9.71
CA SER A 86 22.51 8.81 -10.61
C SER A 86 23.63 8.11 -9.83
N PRO A 87 23.73 6.78 -9.90
CA PRO A 87 24.89 6.09 -9.33
C PRO A 87 26.20 6.57 -9.98
N ASP A 88 27.26 6.62 -9.19
CA ASP A 88 28.59 6.92 -9.71
C ASP A 88 29.02 5.88 -10.76
N GLY A 89 29.62 6.37 -11.86
CA GLY A 89 30.15 5.51 -12.89
C GLY A 89 29.15 5.04 -13.96
N ILE A 90 27.96 5.64 -14.03
CA ILE A 90 27.08 5.44 -15.20
C ILE A 90 27.80 5.96 -16.43
N SER A 91 27.96 5.09 -17.42
CA SER A 91 28.39 5.44 -18.76
C SER A 91 27.33 5.04 -19.78
N PHE A 92 27.11 5.89 -20.77
CA PHE A 92 26.29 5.53 -21.92
C PHE A 92 26.97 4.44 -22.75
N PRO A 93 26.22 3.66 -23.53
CA PRO A 93 26.79 2.67 -24.44
C PRO A 93 27.86 3.34 -25.33
N SER A 94 28.97 2.64 -25.53
CA SER A 94 30.03 3.10 -26.42
C SER A 94 29.52 3.15 -27.86
N VAL A 95 30.20 3.94 -28.68
CA VAL A 95 29.87 4.11 -30.09
C VAL A 95 29.90 2.78 -30.83
N TYR A 96 28.97 2.62 -31.77
CA TYR A 96 28.88 1.44 -32.62
C TYR A 96 30.15 1.19 -33.39
N ASP A 97 30.60 -0.04 -33.35
CA ASP A 97 31.69 -0.60 -34.17
C ASP A 97 31.29 -2.02 -34.57
N PRO A 98 31.19 -2.31 -35.88
CA PRO A 98 30.70 -3.61 -36.33
C PRO A 98 31.55 -4.80 -35.88
N GLU A 99 32.82 -4.55 -35.59
CA GLU A 99 33.77 -5.62 -35.21
C GLU A 99 33.89 -5.76 -33.68
N THR A 100 33.96 -4.64 -32.96
CA THR A 100 34.24 -4.62 -31.52
C THR A 100 33.03 -4.35 -30.66
N ASN A 101 32.04 -3.60 -31.16
CA ASN A 101 30.85 -3.20 -30.43
C ASN A 101 29.60 -3.15 -31.32
N PRO A 102 29.08 -4.29 -31.77
CA PRO A 102 27.94 -4.37 -32.68
C PRO A 102 26.60 -3.92 -32.04
N LYS A 103 26.57 -3.69 -30.71
CA LYS A 103 25.41 -3.14 -29.96
C LYS A 103 25.59 -1.70 -29.52
N GLY A 104 26.63 -1.03 -29.97
CA GLY A 104 26.88 0.38 -29.65
C GLY A 104 25.91 1.32 -30.34
N VAL A 105 25.92 2.57 -29.92
CA VAL A 105 25.15 3.67 -30.52
C VAL A 105 25.91 4.29 -31.70
N MET A 106 25.21 4.76 -32.71
CA MET A 106 25.87 5.42 -33.85
C MET A 106 26.53 6.73 -33.41
N ALA A 107 27.69 7.03 -33.98
CA ALA A 107 28.39 8.28 -33.70
C ALA A 107 27.49 9.48 -34.05
N GLY A 108 27.32 10.40 -33.08
CA GLY A 108 26.41 11.53 -33.20
C GLY A 108 24.98 11.29 -32.83
N ASP A 109 24.61 10.04 -32.44
CA ASP A 109 23.30 9.77 -31.88
C ASP A 109 23.08 10.53 -30.57
N SER A 110 21.83 10.90 -30.36
CA SER A 110 21.37 11.52 -29.14
C SER A 110 20.30 10.67 -28.48
N ILE A 111 20.01 10.93 -27.22
CA ILE A 111 18.89 10.30 -26.54
C ILE A 111 17.60 10.72 -27.26
N HIS A 112 16.90 9.75 -27.84
CA HIS A 112 15.64 9.97 -28.54
C HIS A 112 14.47 10.07 -27.57
N THR A 113 14.47 9.21 -26.56
CA THR A 113 13.39 9.12 -25.56
C THR A 113 13.95 8.82 -24.18
N ALA A 114 13.38 9.46 -23.17
CA ALA A 114 13.53 9.06 -21.78
C ALA A 114 12.16 8.79 -21.17
N GLU A 115 12.09 7.87 -20.23
CA GLU A 115 10.86 7.50 -19.54
C GLU A 115 11.07 7.61 -18.04
N LEU A 116 10.08 8.16 -17.35
CA LEU A 116 9.97 8.08 -15.90
C LEU A 116 9.00 6.96 -15.55
N ILE A 117 9.50 5.92 -14.90
CA ILE A 117 8.70 4.77 -14.51
C ILE A 117 8.52 4.77 -13.00
N LEU A 118 7.28 4.87 -12.56
CA LEU A 118 6.93 4.85 -11.15
C LEU A 118 6.29 3.52 -10.81
N TYR A 119 6.99 2.71 -10.04
CA TYR A 119 6.50 1.42 -9.54
C TYR A 119 5.70 1.62 -8.27
N TYR A 120 4.62 0.86 -8.09
CA TYR A 120 3.85 0.86 -6.86
C TYR A 120 3.55 -0.56 -6.38
N LYS A 121 3.38 -0.73 -5.07
CA LYS A 121 3.12 -2.03 -4.45
C LYS A 121 1.65 -2.26 -4.14
N SER A 122 0.95 -1.20 -3.82
CA SER A 122 -0.45 -1.26 -3.40
C SER A 122 -1.18 0.03 -3.75
N TYR A 123 -2.49 -0.04 -3.71
CA TYR A 123 -3.38 1.09 -3.90
C TYR A 123 -4.51 1.03 -2.86
N PHE A 124 -5.18 2.13 -2.66
CA PHE A 124 -6.37 2.25 -1.83
C PHE A 124 -7.53 2.76 -2.69
N GLY A 125 -8.72 2.18 -2.49
CA GLY A 125 -9.92 2.54 -3.23
C GLY A 125 -10.23 1.64 -4.42
N ASP A 126 -10.99 2.16 -5.37
CA ASP A 126 -11.42 1.42 -6.56
C ASP A 126 -10.26 1.22 -7.55
N SER A 127 -10.06 -0.02 -7.97
CA SER A 127 -8.96 -0.42 -8.84
C SER A 127 -9.10 0.05 -10.28
N ILE A 128 -10.32 0.33 -10.72
CA ILE A 128 -10.64 0.67 -12.11
C ILE A 128 -11.00 2.14 -12.32
N ASN A 129 -11.17 2.91 -11.25
CA ASN A 129 -11.38 4.34 -11.37
C ASN A 129 -10.15 5.01 -11.97
N PRO A 130 -10.30 5.83 -13.05
CA PRO A 130 -9.18 6.51 -13.64
C PRO A 130 -8.62 7.59 -12.70
N CYS A 131 -7.34 7.45 -12.39
CA CYS A 131 -6.56 8.44 -11.68
C CYS A 131 -5.76 9.29 -12.68
N ARG A 132 -5.43 10.53 -12.29
CA ARG A 132 -4.56 11.39 -13.06
C ARG A 132 -3.33 11.75 -12.23
N MET A 133 -2.17 11.41 -12.75
CA MET A 133 -0.89 11.81 -12.18
C MET A 133 -0.32 12.97 -12.99
N THR A 134 0.24 13.94 -12.28
CA THR A 134 0.92 15.09 -12.86
C THR A 134 2.29 15.21 -12.22
N VAL A 135 3.31 15.39 -13.03
CA VAL A 135 4.71 15.48 -12.57
C VAL A 135 5.28 16.82 -13.01
N TYR A 136 5.94 17.47 -12.08
CA TYR A 136 6.61 18.76 -12.27
C TYR A 136 8.09 18.65 -11.92
N GLU A 137 8.91 19.44 -12.56
CA GLU A 137 10.30 19.60 -12.19
C GLU A 137 10.43 20.45 -10.93
N LEU A 138 11.34 20.06 -10.04
CA LEU A 138 11.65 20.85 -8.85
C LEU A 138 12.59 22.02 -9.21
N ASN A 139 12.30 23.19 -8.65
CA ASN A 139 13.12 24.39 -8.83
C ASN A 139 14.40 24.36 -7.99
N GLU A 140 14.42 23.57 -6.94
CA GLU A 140 15.48 23.52 -5.96
C GLU A 140 15.78 22.07 -5.54
N ASN A 141 17.02 21.81 -5.17
CA ASN A 141 17.40 20.54 -4.59
C ASN A 141 16.75 20.36 -3.22
N LEU A 142 16.31 19.13 -2.93
CA LEU A 142 15.76 18.81 -1.64
C LEU A 142 16.86 18.80 -0.57
N THR A 143 16.64 19.51 0.53
CA THR A 143 17.47 19.46 1.73
C THR A 143 17.07 18.30 2.64
N GLN A 144 17.66 18.14 3.82
CA GLN A 144 17.55 16.86 4.52
C GLN A 144 16.37 16.67 5.46
N ASN A 145 15.65 17.70 5.85
CA ASN A 145 14.65 17.60 6.92
C ASN A 145 13.33 18.25 6.51
N TYR A 146 12.38 17.44 6.07
CA TYR A 146 11.05 17.89 5.71
C TYR A 146 10.00 17.32 6.65
N TYR A 147 8.97 18.11 6.85
CA TYR A 147 7.81 17.78 7.64
C TYR A 147 6.54 17.86 6.79
N THR A 148 5.45 17.31 7.27
CA THR A 148 4.19 17.23 6.53
C THR A 148 3.51 18.57 6.26
N ASP A 149 3.97 19.65 6.88
CA ASP A 149 3.51 21.02 6.67
C ASP A 149 4.23 21.76 5.54
N ILE A 150 5.09 21.06 4.81
CA ILE A 150 5.78 21.64 3.66
C ILE A 150 4.75 22.10 2.61
N ASP A 151 4.93 23.33 2.13
CA ASP A 151 4.18 23.84 1.00
C ASP A 151 4.88 23.43 -0.31
N PRO A 152 4.34 22.46 -1.07
CA PRO A 152 4.98 21.96 -2.27
C PRO A 152 5.12 23.04 -3.37
N LEU A 153 4.26 24.06 -3.39
CA LEU A 153 4.31 25.14 -4.38
C LEU A 153 5.58 25.98 -4.32
N LYS A 154 6.33 25.91 -3.22
CA LYS A 154 7.65 26.56 -3.12
C LYS A 154 8.73 25.85 -3.92
N TYR A 155 8.53 24.57 -4.22
CA TYR A 155 9.53 23.68 -4.81
C TYR A 155 9.31 23.41 -6.29
N TYR A 156 8.19 23.81 -6.87
CA TYR A 156 7.94 23.67 -8.30
C TYR A 156 7.10 24.82 -8.85
N ASN A 157 7.20 25.02 -10.16
CA ASN A 157 6.34 25.96 -10.88
C ASN A 157 5.22 25.17 -11.58
N PRO A 158 3.93 25.45 -11.31
CA PRO A 158 2.81 24.78 -11.99
C PRO A 158 2.81 24.90 -13.52
N ASN A 159 3.54 25.88 -14.07
CA ASN A 159 3.69 26.03 -15.51
C ASN A 159 4.77 25.12 -16.10
N ASN A 160 5.67 24.56 -15.30
CA ASN A 160 6.73 23.66 -15.72
C ASN A 160 6.29 22.20 -15.61
N LEU A 161 5.29 21.84 -16.41
CA LEU A 161 4.77 20.50 -16.45
C LEU A 161 5.74 19.57 -17.18
N LEU A 162 6.24 18.54 -16.51
CA LEU A 162 7.04 17.49 -17.14
C LEU A 162 6.18 16.48 -17.87
N ALA A 163 5.18 15.94 -17.17
CA ALA A 163 4.29 14.96 -17.76
C ALA A 163 2.95 14.88 -17.03
N ARG A 164 1.94 14.37 -17.76
CA ARG A 164 0.63 14.05 -17.22
C ARG A 164 0.17 12.72 -17.78
N LYS A 165 -0.28 11.83 -16.91
CA LYS A 165 -0.77 10.50 -17.31
C LYS A 165 -2.07 10.18 -16.58
N ALA A 166 -3.05 9.70 -17.34
CA ALA A 166 -4.20 9.01 -16.76
C ALA A 166 -3.88 7.51 -16.67
N TYR A 167 -4.22 6.88 -15.56
CA TYR A 167 -3.99 5.46 -15.32
C TYR A 167 -5.08 4.90 -14.40
N THR A 168 -5.19 3.60 -14.34
CA THR A 168 -5.98 2.85 -13.36
C THR A 168 -5.05 2.07 -12.46
N ALA A 169 -5.45 1.84 -11.21
CA ALA A 169 -4.62 1.09 -10.25
C ALA A 169 -4.39 -0.36 -10.69
N VAL A 170 -5.30 -0.92 -11.48
CA VAL A 170 -5.12 -2.22 -12.13
C VAL A 170 -5.20 -2.02 -13.64
N ASP A 171 -4.14 -2.37 -14.35
CA ASP A 171 -4.14 -2.35 -15.81
C ASP A 171 -4.89 -3.57 -16.36
N GLN A 172 -6.11 -3.35 -16.79
CA GLN A 172 -6.97 -4.40 -17.34
C GLN A 172 -6.62 -4.78 -18.78
N SER A 173 -5.74 -4.04 -19.46
CA SER A 173 -5.25 -4.42 -20.77
C SER A 173 -4.31 -5.62 -20.74
N LEU A 174 -3.73 -5.90 -19.57
CA LEU A 174 -2.88 -7.05 -19.34
C LEU A 174 -3.71 -8.28 -18.96
N SER A 175 -3.28 -9.45 -19.43
CA SER A 175 -3.90 -10.72 -19.01
C SER A 175 -3.67 -11.01 -17.52
N ASP A 176 -4.56 -11.79 -16.91
CA ASP A 176 -4.43 -12.23 -15.52
C ASP A 176 -3.12 -12.98 -15.26
N SER A 177 -2.66 -13.76 -16.25
CA SER A 177 -1.41 -14.49 -16.19
C SER A 177 -0.19 -13.56 -16.03
N ILE A 178 -0.21 -12.40 -16.70
CA ILE A 178 0.86 -11.40 -16.56
C ILE A 178 0.73 -10.67 -15.21
N ARG A 179 -0.47 -10.23 -14.88
CA ARG A 179 -0.72 -9.46 -13.63
C ARG A 179 -0.40 -10.23 -12.36
N ASN A 180 -0.55 -11.57 -12.40
CA ASN A 180 -0.32 -12.43 -11.25
C ASN A 180 1.06 -13.12 -11.29
N SER A 181 1.94 -12.73 -12.20
CA SER A 181 3.29 -13.27 -12.24
C SER A 181 4.18 -12.62 -11.17
N ASP A 182 5.10 -13.39 -10.61
CA ASP A 182 6.04 -12.92 -9.59
C ASP A 182 6.99 -11.83 -10.10
N ASP A 183 7.17 -11.76 -11.41
CA ASP A 183 8.03 -10.78 -12.09
C ASP A 183 7.29 -9.51 -12.49
N PHE A 184 5.98 -9.45 -12.25
CA PHE A 184 5.19 -8.29 -12.60
C PHE A 184 5.20 -7.22 -11.48
N TYR A 185 5.67 -6.05 -11.83
CA TYR A 185 5.64 -4.87 -10.96
C TYR A 185 4.69 -3.82 -11.55
N PRO A 186 3.53 -3.54 -10.90
CA PRO A 186 2.63 -2.49 -11.34
C PRO A 186 3.36 -1.15 -11.44
N ASN A 187 3.15 -0.43 -12.54
CA ASN A 187 3.85 0.82 -12.75
C ASN A 187 3.04 1.82 -13.58
N VAL A 188 3.39 3.09 -13.45
CA VAL A 188 2.94 4.17 -14.32
C VAL A 188 4.15 4.68 -15.09
N ARG A 189 4.09 4.57 -16.42
CA ARG A 189 5.12 5.09 -17.33
C ARG A 189 4.73 6.45 -17.83
N LEU A 190 5.59 7.42 -17.63
CA LEU A 190 5.44 8.79 -18.12
C LEU A 190 6.50 9.07 -19.17
N THR A 191 6.03 9.53 -20.31
CA THR A 191 6.87 9.94 -21.45
C THR A 191 6.43 11.32 -21.89
N SER A 192 7.38 12.19 -22.17
CA SER A 192 7.14 13.50 -22.78
C SER A 192 8.43 14.04 -23.38
N GLU A 193 8.31 15.09 -24.19
CA GLU A 193 9.47 15.81 -24.68
C GLU A 193 10.28 16.45 -23.54
N GLU A 194 9.60 16.93 -22.50
CA GLU A 194 10.23 17.55 -21.33
C GLU A 194 11.03 16.52 -20.52
N ILE A 195 10.48 15.32 -20.29
CA ILE A 195 11.23 14.21 -19.65
C ILE A 195 12.46 13.83 -20.50
N THR A 196 12.30 13.79 -21.82
CA THR A 196 13.41 13.48 -22.73
C THR A 196 14.50 14.54 -22.67
N LYS A 197 14.16 15.81 -22.46
CA LYS A 197 15.14 16.89 -22.26
C LYS A 197 15.93 16.74 -20.97
N LEU A 198 15.32 16.24 -19.89
CA LEU A 198 16.02 15.94 -18.64
C LEU A 198 17.01 14.79 -18.76
N GLY A 199 16.79 13.87 -19.70
CA GLY A 199 17.67 12.73 -19.95
C GLY A 199 18.89 13.07 -20.83
N LYS A 200 18.96 14.26 -21.38
CA LYS A 200 20.07 14.74 -22.23
C LYS A 200 21.10 15.49 -21.42
#